data_f8f079c1756a272fe4da41c1bdb70f8a
#
_entry.id   f8f079c1756a272fe4da41c1bdb70f8a
#
_cell.length_a   1.000
_cell.length_b   1.000
_cell.length_c   1.000
_cell.angle_alpha   90.00
_cell.angle_beta   90.00
_cell.angle_gamma   90.00
#
_symmetry.space_group_name_H-M   'P 1'
#
loop_
_entity.id
_entity.type
_entity.pdbx_description
1 polymer ?
#
loop_
_entity_poly.entity_id
_entity_poly.type
_entity_poly.pdbx_seq_one_letter_code
_entity_poly.pdbx_strand_id
1 'polypeptide(L)'
;MNTAIIMLGSNTEATLNMELAIGKLVDCYELTDKSFPVITEPIGAHCFPDFHNIAIKLLINESFEETKAAFKQIEKLIGRKPESKSTGIIPIDIDLIFWNDILVHEDYNRYEYVRNCVNEIR
;
A
#
# COMPACT_ATOMS: atom_id res chain seq x y z
N MET A 1 17.40 4.81 -11.77
CA MET A 1 16.59 4.03 -10.83
C MET A 1 15.68 4.95 -10.03
N ASN A 2 14.42 4.58 -9.89
CA ASN A 2 13.44 5.40 -9.18
C ASN A 2 13.26 4.91 -7.75
N THR A 3 12.96 5.84 -6.83
CA THR A 3 12.63 5.52 -5.46
C THR A 3 11.13 5.73 -5.27
N ALA A 4 10.44 4.71 -4.75
CA ALA A 4 9.01 4.80 -4.46
C ALA A 4 8.76 4.52 -2.98
N ILE A 5 7.87 5.30 -2.38
CA ILE A 5 7.34 5.02 -1.06
C ILE A 5 5.85 4.74 -1.23
N ILE A 6 5.43 3.57 -0.76
CA ILE A 6 4.06 3.09 -0.91
C ILE A 6 3.45 2.79 0.45
N MET A 7 2.11 2.81 0.51
CA MET A 7 1.36 2.28 1.65
C MET A 7 0.65 1.02 1.21
N LEU A 8 0.77 -0.03 2.01
CA LEU A 8 -0.04 -1.23 1.87
C LEU A 8 -1.10 -1.23 2.96
N GLY A 9 -2.32 -1.64 2.60
CA GLY A 9 -3.41 -1.79 3.56
C GLY A 9 -4.25 -3.01 3.24
N SER A 10 -4.73 -3.70 4.28
CA SER A 10 -5.64 -4.83 4.14
C SER A 10 -6.54 -4.93 5.36
N ASN A 11 -7.82 -5.26 5.15
CA ASN A 11 -8.76 -5.53 6.24
C ASN A 11 -9.38 -6.92 6.17
N THR A 12 -8.86 -7.79 5.32
CA THR A 12 -9.35 -9.15 5.12
C THR A 12 -8.16 -10.09 5.08
N GLU A 13 -8.11 -11.07 6.00
CA GLU A 13 -6.96 -11.95 6.14
C GLU A 13 -5.66 -11.15 6.03
N ALA A 14 -5.61 -10.07 6.81
CA ALA A 14 -4.63 -9.00 6.60
C ALA A 14 -3.18 -9.52 6.70
N THR A 15 -2.87 -10.36 7.67
CA THR A 15 -1.52 -10.90 7.81
C THR A 15 -1.08 -11.67 6.57
N LEU A 16 -1.93 -12.56 6.08
CA LEU A 16 -1.65 -13.35 4.88
C LEU A 16 -1.53 -12.47 3.64
N ASN A 17 -2.51 -11.58 3.45
CA ASN A 17 -2.55 -10.75 2.25
C ASN A 17 -1.40 -9.74 2.20
N MET A 18 -0.99 -9.20 3.35
CA MET A 18 0.18 -8.33 3.44
C MET A 18 1.46 -9.09 3.09
N GLU A 19 1.63 -10.32 3.61
CA GLU A 19 2.78 -11.14 3.28
C GLU A 19 2.83 -11.50 1.80
N LEU A 20 1.67 -11.84 1.19
CA LEU A 20 1.60 -12.12 -0.24
C LEU A 20 1.97 -10.91 -1.08
N ALA A 21 1.49 -9.73 -0.70
CA ALA A 21 1.79 -8.49 -1.41
C ALA A 21 3.28 -8.16 -1.34
N ILE A 22 3.87 -8.23 -0.14
CA ILE A 22 5.30 -7.98 0.04
C ILE A 22 6.12 -8.98 -0.76
N GLY A 23 5.74 -10.26 -0.76
CA GLY A 23 6.42 -11.29 -1.55
C GLY A 23 6.43 -10.97 -3.04
N LYS A 24 5.30 -10.52 -3.59
CA LYS A 24 5.21 -10.14 -5.00
C LYS A 24 6.02 -8.88 -5.31
N LEU A 25 6.05 -7.93 -4.39
CA LEU A 25 6.84 -6.72 -4.56
C LEU A 25 8.34 -7.01 -4.57
N VAL A 26 8.83 -7.86 -3.67
CA VAL A 26 10.26 -8.19 -3.62
C VAL A 26 10.70 -9.09 -4.77
N ASP A 27 9.77 -9.78 -5.42
CA ASP A 27 10.07 -10.52 -6.65
C ASP A 27 10.34 -9.58 -7.83
N CYS A 28 9.77 -8.38 -7.80
CA CYS A 28 9.85 -7.41 -8.89
C CYS A 28 10.80 -6.26 -8.61
N TYR A 29 10.96 -5.87 -7.35
CA TYR A 29 11.66 -4.65 -6.96
C TYR A 29 12.58 -4.89 -5.76
N GLU A 30 13.52 -3.97 -5.54
CA GLU A 30 14.36 -4.01 -4.34
C GLU A 30 13.67 -3.26 -3.20
N LEU A 31 13.35 -3.97 -2.12
CA LEU A 31 12.80 -3.37 -0.90
C LEU A 31 13.96 -2.87 -0.06
N THR A 32 14.00 -1.58 0.22
CA THR A 32 15.10 -0.95 0.98
C THR A 32 14.73 -0.62 2.41
N ASP A 33 13.44 -0.43 2.70
CA ASP A 33 12.99 -0.10 4.06
C ASP A 33 11.50 -0.37 4.21
N LYS A 34 11.06 -0.55 5.46
CA LYS A 34 9.63 -0.68 5.78
C LYS A 34 9.38 -0.14 7.18
N SER A 35 8.19 0.45 7.37
CA SER A 35 7.78 0.97 8.66
C SER A 35 7.30 -0.14 9.59
N PHE A 36 7.09 0.19 10.87
CA PHE A 36 6.32 -0.67 11.75
C PHE A 36 4.86 -0.71 11.28
N PRO A 37 4.17 -1.84 11.42
CA PRO A 37 2.75 -1.91 11.04
C PRO A 37 1.88 -1.10 12.01
N VAL A 38 0.80 -0.54 11.47
CA VAL A 38 -0.18 0.24 12.24
C VAL A 38 -1.57 -0.28 11.93
N ILE A 39 -2.37 -0.49 12.96
CA ILE A 39 -3.77 -0.91 12.80
C ILE A 39 -4.65 0.32 12.94
N THR A 40 -5.55 0.53 11.97
CA THR A 40 -6.47 1.66 11.95
C THR A 40 -7.91 1.19 11.82
N GLU A 41 -8.85 1.98 12.37
CA GLU A 41 -10.27 1.74 12.20
C GLU A 41 -10.70 2.09 10.77
N PRO A 42 -11.74 1.42 10.21
CA PRO A 42 -12.22 1.74 8.87
C PRO A 42 -12.80 3.15 8.84
N ILE A 43 -12.44 3.91 7.79
CA ILE A 43 -12.89 5.29 7.63
C ILE A 43 -14.34 5.28 7.16
N GLY A 44 -15.24 5.85 7.98
CA GLY A 44 -16.65 6.01 7.65
C GLY A 44 -17.49 4.73 7.61
N ALA A 45 -16.94 3.60 8.00
CA ALA A 45 -17.63 2.31 7.94
C ALA A 45 -17.46 1.55 9.25
N HIS A 46 -18.46 1.62 10.11
CA HIS A 46 -18.39 1.14 11.50
C HIS A 46 -18.47 -0.39 11.66
N CYS A 47 -18.89 -1.10 10.63
CA CYS A 47 -19.10 -2.56 10.70
C CYS A 47 -18.02 -3.38 9.99
N PHE A 48 -16.99 -2.72 9.43
CA PHE A 48 -15.93 -3.41 8.71
C PHE A 48 -14.72 -3.67 9.63
N PRO A 49 -13.91 -4.71 9.32
CA PRO A 49 -12.71 -5.00 10.10
C PRO A 49 -11.69 -3.85 10.03
N ASP A 50 -10.83 -3.79 11.05
CA ASP A 50 -9.74 -2.82 11.06
C ASP A 50 -8.74 -3.10 9.95
N PHE A 51 -8.10 -2.03 9.47
CA PHE A 51 -7.02 -2.13 8.48
C PHE A 51 -5.69 -2.35 9.17
N HIS A 52 -4.88 -3.23 8.56
CA HIS A 52 -3.46 -3.34 8.85
C HIS A 52 -2.73 -2.54 7.78
N ASN A 53 -1.82 -1.67 8.18
CA ASN A 53 -1.14 -0.74 7.27
C ASN A 53 0.37 -0.78 7.50
N ILE A 54 1.14 -0.61 6.42
CA ILE A 54 2.59 -0.51 6.48
C ILE A 54 3.09 0.35 5.32
N ALA A 55 4.13 1.15 5.57
CA ALA A 55 4.81 1.87 4.50
C ALA A 55 6.04 1.08 4.06
N ILE A 56 6.31 1.07 2.76
CA ILE A 56 7.43 0.34 2.16
C ILE A 56 8.16 1.26 1.19
N LYS A 57 9.48 1.19 1.22
CA LYS A 57 10.34 1.93 0.28
C LYS A 57 10.97 0.95 -0.69
N LEU A 58 10.84 1.26 -1.98
CA LEU A 58 11.30 0.40 -3.08
C LEU A 58 12.20 1.16 -4.03
N LEU A 59 13.18 0.45 -4.61
CA LEU A 59 13.91 0.91 -5.78
C LEU A 59 13.32 0.23 -7.02
N ILE A 60 13.01 1.01 -8.05
CA ILE A 60 12.22 0.58 -9.19
C ILE A 60 12.84 1.09 -10.48
N ASN A 61 13.05 0.17 -11.45
CA ASN A 61 13.60 0.53 -12.78
C ASN A 61 12.54 0.88 -13.82
N GLU A 62 11.27 0.72 -13.47
CA GLU A 62 10.17 1.03 -14.39
C GLU A 62 9.78 2.50 -14.32
N SER A 63 8.96 2.93 -15.28
CA SER A 63 8.35 4.26 -15.24
C SER A 63 7.26 4.32 -14.17
N PHE A 64 6.84 5.54 -13.85
CA PHE A 64 5.73 5.78 -12.94
C PHE A 64 4.46 5.05 -13.38
N GLU A 65 4.11 5.14 -14.65
CA GLU A 65 2.89 4.52 -15.19
C GLU A 65 2.96 2.99 -15.17
N GLU A 66 4.13 2.43 -15.53
CA GLU A 66 4.33 0.98 -15.48
C GLU A 66 4.25 0.45 -14.05
N THR A 67 4.78 1.20 -13.09
CA THR A 67 4.74 0.84 -11.68
C THR A 67 3.31 0.84 -11.15
N LYS A 68 2.52 1.86 -11.48
CA LYS A 68 1.11 1.92 -11.08
C LYS A 68 0.33 0.74 -11.65
N ALA A 69 0.57 0.40 -12.91
CA ALA A 69 -0.08 -0.76 -13.55
C ALA A 69 0.30 -2.07 -12.86
N ALA A 70 1.57 -2.23 -12.49
CA ALA A 70 2.04 -3.41 -11.77
C ALA A 70 1.36 -3.54 -10.40
N PHE A 71 1.21 -2.44 -9.67
CA PHE A 71 0.52 -2.45 -8.38
C PHE A 71 -0.94 -2.87 -8.51
N LYS A 72 -1.65 -2.37 -9.53
CA LYS A 72 -3.02 -2.78 -9.82
C LYS A 72 -3.11 -4.27 -10.11
N GLN A 73 -2.14 -4.82 -10.84
CA GLN A 73 -2.10 -6.24 -11.16
C GLN A 73 -1.89 -7.08 -9.88
N ILE A 74 -1.01 -6.65 -8.99
CA ILE A 74 -0.80 -7.33 -7.70
C ILE A 74 -2.08 -7.32 -6.88
N GLU A 75 -2.79 -6.19 -6.82
CA GLU A 75 -4.06 -6.11 -6.11
C GLU A 75 -5.06 -7.15 -6.63
N LYS A 76 -5.18 -7.28 -7.95
CA LYS A 76 -6.07 -8.26 -8.58
C LYS A 76 -5.66 -9.69 -8.26
N LEU A 77 -4.37 -9.98 -8.30
CA LEU A 77 -3.85 -11.33 -8.03
C LEU A 77 -4.11 -11.77 -6.59
N ILE A 78 -4.16 -10.83 -5.65
CA ILE A 78 -4.43 -11.11 -4.24
C ILE A 78 -5.95 -11.23 -3.96
N GLY A 79 -6.77 -10.80 -4.91
CA GLY A 79 -8.21 -11.00 -4.82
C GLY A 79 -9.05 -9.73 -4.77
N ARG A 80 -8.44 -8.56 -4.99
CA ARG A 80 -9.21 -7.32 -5.05
C ARG A 80 -10.11 -7.32 -6.28
N LYS A 81 -11.38 -6.95 -6.09
CA LYS A 81 -12.41 -6.93 -7.12
C LYS A 81 -12.99 -5.53 -7.26
N PRO A 82 -13.68 -5.22 -8.38
CA PRO A 82 -14.32 -3.90 -8.55
C PRO A 82 -15.28 -3.56 -7.40
N GLU A 83 -15.99 -4.56 -6.84
CA GLU A 83 -16.93 -4.36 -5.75
C GLU A 83 -16.30 -4.20 -4.37
N SER A 84 -14.98 -4.33 -4.24
CA SER A 84 -14.30 -4.21 -2.94
C SER A 84 -14.57 -2.87 -2.25
N LYS A 85 -14.61 -1.78 -3.01
CA LYS A 85 -14.90 -0.45 -2.45
C LYS A 85 -16.30 -0.37 -1.85
N SER A 86 -17.31 -0.94 -2.51
CA SER A 86 -18.69 -0.86 -2.04
C SER A 86 -18.97 -1.83 -0.89
N THR A 87 -18.28 -2.97 -0.85
CA THR A 87 -18.43 -3.94 0.25
C THR A 87 -17.60 -3.57 1.47
N GLY A 88 -16.57 -2.73 1.31
CA GLY A 88 -15.64 -2.40 2.38
C GLY A 88 -14.65 -3.51 2.71
N ILE A 89 -14.67 -4.62 1.98
CA ILE A 89 -13.75 -5.74 2.16
C ILE A 89 -12.61 -5.58 1.16
N ILE A 90 -11.44 -5.20 1.65
CA ILE A 90 -10.28 -4.88 0.81
C ILE A 90 -9.15 -5.84 1.13
N PRO A 91 -8.93 -6.87 0.28
CA PRO A 91 -7.84 -7.83 0.48
C PRO A 91 -6.47 -7.17 0.50
N ILE A 92 -6.26 -6.20 -0.38
CA ILE A 92 -5.03 -5.42 -0.43
C ILE A 92 -5.28 -4.09 -1.15
N ASP A 93 -4.64 -3.03 -0.65
CA ASP A 93 -4.60 -1.73 -1.27
C ASP A 93 -3.12 -1.31 -1.32
N ILE A 94 -2.66 -0.89 -2.50
CA ILE A 94 -1.28 -0.47 -2.73
C ILE A 94 -1.30 0.95 -3.28
N ASP A 95 -0.95 1.92 -2.44
CA ASP A 95 -0.98 3.33 -2.80
C ASP A 95 0.44 3.88 -2.95
N LEU A 96 0.74 4.45 -4.11
CA LEU A 96 2.00 5.12 -4.36
C LEU A 96 1.94 6.52 -3.77
N ILE A 97 2.73 6.79 -2.75
CA ILE A 97 2.69 8.06 -1.99
C ILE A 97 3.74 9.05 -2.48
N PHE A 98 4.99 8.62 -2.57
CA PHE A 98 6.09 9.42 -3.09
C PHE A 98 6.77 8.72 -4.25
N TRP A 99 7.11 9.48 -5.28
CA TRP A 99 7.89 9.02 -6.42
C TRP A 99 9.07 9.97 -6.61
N ASN A 100 10.29 9.48 -6.35
CA ASN A 100 11.50 10.30 -6.40
C ASN A 100 11.36 11.61 -5.60
N ASP A 101 10.87 11.50 -4.37
CA ASP A 101 10.63 12.63 -3.46
C ASP A 101 9.51 13.58 -3.87
N ILE A 102 8.75 13.24 -4.92
CA ILE A 102 7.56 14.00 -5.33
C ILE A 102 6.33 13.37 -4.70
N LEU A 103 5.56 14.15 -3.96
CA LEU A 103 4.30 13.69 -3.39
C LEU A 103 3.28 13.49 -4.51
N VAL A 104 2.75 12.25 -4.63
CA VAL A 104 1.83 11.88 -5.72
C VAL A 104 0.48 11.37 -5.23
N HIS A 105 0.22 11.36 -3.92
CA HIS A 105 -1.04 10.86 -3.37
C HIS A 105 -1.52 11.79 -2.24
N GLU A 106 -2.81 12.11 -2.28
CA GLU A 106 -3.41 13.05 -1.33
C GLU A 106 -3.50 12.53 0.10
N ASP A 107 -3.45 11.21 0.29
CA ASP A 107 -3.58 10.59 1.61
C ASP A 107 -2.45 10.99 2.58
N TYR A 108 -1.30 11.36 2.04
CA TYR A 108 -0.19 11.85 2.88
C TYR A 108 -0.60 13.07 3.71
N ASN A 109 -1.30 14.02 3.08
CA ASN A 109 -1.75 15.23 3.76
C ASN A 109 -3.07 15.01 4.49
N ARG A 110 -3.87 14.02 4.07
CA ARG A 110 -5.20 13.77 4.62
C ARG A 110 -5.17 12.98 5.92
N TYR A 111 -4.26 11.99 6.05
CA TYR A 111 -4.28 11.06 7.18
C TYR A 111 -2.95 11.05 7.92
N GLU A 112 -3.03 11.25 9.25
CA GLU A 112 -1.86 11.28 10.10
C GLU A 112 -1.11 9.94 10.10
N TYR A 113 -1.82 8.80 10.09
CA TYR A 113 -1.15 7.50 10.11
C TYR A 113 -0.29 7.28 8.85
N VAL A 114 -0.71 7.80 7.70
CA VAL A 114 0.08 7.73 6.48
C VAL A 114 1.37 8.53 6.63
N ARG A 115 1.26 9.79 7.13
CA ARG A 115 2.44 10.62 7.38
C ARG A 115 3.41 9.95 8.34
N ASN A 116 2.89 9.38 9.42
CA ASN A 116 3.72 8.74 10.44
C ASN A 116 4.48 7.55 9.88
N CYS A 117 3.80 6.66 9.17
CA CYS A 117 4.44 5.49 8.57
C CYS A 117 5.47 5.89 7.50
N VAL A 118 5.09 6.81 6.62
CA VAL A 118 5.96 7.25 5.52
C VAL A 118 7.19 7.98 6.06
N ASN A 119 7.01 8.86 7.04
CA ASN A 119 8.13 9.63 7.59
C ASN A 119 9.11 8.77 8.41
N GLU A 120 8.66 7.62 8.86
CA GLU A 120 9.54 6.65 9.54
C GLU A 120 10.61 6.09 8.61
N ILE A 121 10.34 6.02 7.30
CA ILE A 121 11.24 5.40 6.31
C ILE A 121 11.68 6.38 5.21
N ARG A 122 11.13 7.55 5.17
CA ARG A 122 11.46 8.54 4.15
C ARG A 122 12.81 9.19 4.41
#